data_1662c22e64fc83c6f8ad54105984ee57
#
_entry.id   1662c22e64fc83c6f8ad54105984ee57
#
_cell.length_a   1.000
_cell.length_b   1.000
_cell.length_c   1.000
_cell.angle_alpha   90.00
_cell.angle_beta   90.00
_cell.angle_gamma   90.00
#
_symmetry.space_group_name_H-M   'P 1'
#
loop_
_entity.id
_entity.type
_entity.pdbx_description
1 polymer ?
#
loop_
_entity_poly.entity_id
_entity_poly.type
_entity_poly.pdbx_seq_one_letter_code
_entity_poly.pdbx_strand_id
1 'polypeptide(L)'
;MEAEAVTWLEKNTGLGEEISFRLKLHSDTNKEQWVRILTKAFDRKEDKEVYPWTIIVAKVAHLVKTEIRNKRQDFTATEIEAKECSWLLEPFIQEDQINTVFGMGSSGKTLLSLYFAKFVAQQQNASILFIDYEDTAPSWKGKLEKIAMYEGMEVSLDRFIYFDSEQIPLADQIDKIREVVKRREIKLVIVDSASLATGDSTSDEKATVRLISALKTLRVTILLIAHQRKNDGDKTPIGSIQYENQSRNVWNIKSAPDDTDQTILHCACTHTKANNTFLRREPVGYRIEYTATAINIQSESAKAYFHDKFPIKTKIADILKACPEGLDYKRLAFELGLNESEEKKVQVHLSQGKAQGKFRNENGKWFAM
;
A
#
# COMPACT_ATOMS: atom_id res chain seq x y z
N MET A 1 20.51 3.67 11.60
CA MET A 1 21.21 2.77 10.70
C MET A 1 21.77 1.64 11.55
N GLU A 2 21.30 0.46 11.33
CA GLU A 2 21.73 -0.75 12.05
C GLU A 2 22.66 -1.53 11.12
N ALA A 3 23.78 -1.98 11.64
CA ALA A 3 24.68 -2.86 10.92
C ALA A 3 24.81 -4.16 11.72
N GLU A 4 24.72 -5.29 11.06
CA GLU A 4 25.11 -6.57 11.63
C GLU A 4 26.61 -6.68 11.54
N ALA A 5 27.27 -6.83 12.68
CA ALA A 5 28.67 -7.20 12.74
C ALA A 5 28.74 -8.65 13.18
N VAL A 6 29.29 -9.51 12.32
CA VAL A 6 29.68 -10.87 12.66
C VAL A 6 31.12 -10.81 13.11
N THR A 7 31.39 -11.19 14.35
CA THR A 7 32.75 -11.24 14.90
C THR A 7 33.14 -12.70 15.01
N TRP A 8 34.08 -13.09 14.17
CA TRP A 8 34.77 -14.38 14.27
C TRP A 8 35.96 -14.23 15.20
N LEU A 9 35.97 -14.98 16.28
CA LEU A 9 37.12 -15.10 17.16
C LEU A 9 37.52 -16.57 17.19
N GLU A 10 38.68 -16.86 16.61
CA GLU A 10 39.30 -18.16 16.80
C GLU A 10 39.81 -18.25 18.24
N LYS A 11 39.17 -19.11 19.04
CA LYS A 11 39.75 -19.51 20.31
C LYS A 11 40.96 -20.40 20.04
N ASN A 12 42.01 -20.31 20.90
CA ASN A 12 43.22 -21.17 20.89
C ASN A 12 42.92 -22.70 20.89
N THR A 13 41.68 -23.11 20.78
CA THR A 13 41.21 -24.50 20.71
C THR A 13 40.84 -24.94 19.29
N GLY A 14 41.01 -24.10 18.25
CA GLY A 14 40.70 -24.42 16.87
C GLY A 14 39.21 -24.49 16.51
N LEU A 15 38.32 -24.22 17.45
CA LEU A 15 36.85 -24.12 17.21
C LEU A 15 36.48 -22.66 17.24
N GLY A 16 36.11 -22.07 16.07
CA GLY A 16 35.54 -20.75 15.96
C GLY A 16 34.12 -20.71 16.57
N GLU A 17 33.84 -19.78 17.46
CA GLU A 17 32.48 -19.49 17.90
C GLU A 17 32.00 -18.25 17.15
N GLU A 18 30.89 -18.39 16.42
CA GLU A 18 30.20 -17.29 15.78
C GLU A 18 29.29 -16.61 16.81
N ILE A 19 29.50 -15.30 17.01
CA ILE A 19 28.63 -14.47 17.83
C ILE A 19 28.04 -13.41 16.90
N SER A 20 26.75 -13.51 16.61
CA SER A 20 26.02 -12.58 15.78
C SER A 20 25.13 -11.67 16.62
N PHE A 21 25.28 -10.35 16.47
CA PHE A 21 24.46 -9.33 17.15
C PHE A 21 24.18 -8.16 16.22
N ARG A 22 23.07 -7.46 16.49
CA ARG A 22 22.75 -6.21 15.82
C ARG A 22 23.39 -5.03 16.57
N LEU A 23 24.34 -4.38 15.94
CA LEU A 23 25.01 -3.20 16.50
C LEU A 23 24.31 -1.91 16.01
N LYS A 24 23.60 -1.23 16.92
CA LYS A 24 23.09 0.14 16.67
C LYS A 24 24.24 1.14 16.78
N LEU A 25 24.80 1.54 15.64
CA LEU A 25 26.02 2.35 15.53
C LEU A 25 25.95 3.71 16.23
N HIS A 26 24.74 4.23 16.49
CA HIS A 26 24.50 5.51 17.15
C HIS A 26 24.08 5.38 18.62
N SER A 27 23.93 4.15 19.13
CA SER A 27 23.51 3.91 20.51
C SER A 27 24.69 3.51 21.38
N ASP A 28 25.06 4.35 22.35
CA ASP A 28 26.14 4.02 23.28
C ASP A 28 25.73 2.89 24.23
N THR A 29 24.47 2.84 24.65
CA THR A 29 23.92 1.73 25.45
C THR A 29 24.06 0.39 24.73
N ASN A 30 23.83 0.34 23.41
CA ASN A 30 23.97 -0.88 22.64
C ASN A 30 25.45 -1.30 22.50
N LYS A 31 26.36 -0.35 22.36
CA LYS A 31 27.81 -0.62 22.34
C LYS A 31 28.30 -1.17 23.70
N GLU A 32 27.82 -0.60 24.80
CA GLU A 32 28.12 -1.10 26.15
C GLU A 32 27.60 -2.52 26.35
N GLN A 33 26.39 -2.82 25.86
CA GLN A 33 25.82 -4.16 25.91
C GLN A 33 26.72 -5.16 25.14
N TRP A 34 27.20 -4.78 23.97
CA TRP A 34 28.14 -5.57 23.18
C TRP A 34 29.43 -5.85 23.94
N VAL A 35 30.00 -4.83 24.56
CA VAL A 35 31.22 -4.98 25.38
C VAL A 35 30.98 -6.00 26.47
N ARG A 36 29.86 -5.92 27.20
CA ARG A 36 29.51 -6.87 28.28
C ARG A 36 29.38 -8.31 27.78
N ILE A 37 28.75 -8.51 26.63
CA ILE A 37 28.56 -9.82 26.03
C ILE A 37 29.90 -10.42 25.61
N LEU A 38 30.76 -9.66 24.93
CA LEU A 38 32.06 -10.10 24.48
C LEU A 38 32.99 -10.39 25.66
N THR A 39 32.99 -9.53 26.69
CA THR A 39 33.74 -9.77 27.93
C THR A 39 33.32 -11.09 28.57
N LYS A 40 32.02 -11.32 28.70
CA LYS A 40 31.49 -12.58 29.30
C LYS A 40 31.82 -13.82 28.46
N ALA A 41 31.84 -13.70 27.14
CA ALA A 41 32.07 -14.81 26.25
C ALA A 41 33.55 -15.20 26.12
N PHE A 42 34.47 -14.23 26.16
CA PHE A 42 35.86 -14.42 25.76
C PHE A 42 36.91 -14.14 26.84
N ASP A 43 36.61 -13.30 27.84
CA ASP A 43 37.58 -13.06 28.92
C ASP A 43 37.53 -14.24 29.93
N ARG A 44 38.56 -15.07 29.92
CA ARG A 44 38.73 -16.17 30.88
C ARG A 44 39.41 -15.65 32.13
N LYS A 45 38.88 -16.01 33.30
CA LYS A 45 39.47 -15.68 34.59
C LYS A 45 40.89 -16.27 34.81
N GLU A 46 41.23 -17.30 34.04
CA GLU A 46 42.49 -18.07 34.21
C GLU A 46 43.67 -17.52 33.44
N ASP A 47 43.44 -16.81 32.30
CA ASP A 47 44.53 -16.46 31.37
C ASP A 47 45.05 -15.03 31.51
N LYS A 48 44.57 -14.19 32.43
CA LYS A 48 44.96 -12.78 32.63
C LYS A 48 44.91 -11.91 31.36
N GLU A 49 44.50 -12.41 30.23
CA GLU A 49 44.31 -11.64 29.02
C GLU A 49 42.93 -10.96 29.04
N VAL A 50 42.92 -9.68 29.31
CA VAL A 50 41.72 -8.84 29.23
C VAL A 50 41.74 -8.15 27.87
N TYR A 51 40.81 -8.53 26.99
CA TYR A 51 40.70 -7.86 25.69
C TYR A 51 40.10 -6.46 25.85
N PRO A 52 40.64 -5.46 25.13
CA PRO A 52 40.10 -4.09 25.20
C PRO A 52 38.80 -3.95 24.40
N TRP A 53 37.76 -4.68 24.79
CA TRP A 53 36.47 -4.76 24.06
C TRP A 53 35.85 -3.40 23.78
N THR A 54 35.95 -2.45 24.71
CA THR A 54 35.47 -1.09 24.49
C THR A 54 36.13 -0.43 23.27
N ILE A 55 37.44 -0.60 23.13
CA ILE A 55 38.20 -0.05 21.99
C ILE A 55 37.86 -0.83 20.71
N ILE A 56 37.75 -2.15 20.79
CA ILE A 56 37.41 -3.01 19.64
C ILE A 56 36.04 -2.67 19.11
N VAL A 57 35.00 -2.62 19.97
CA VAL A 57 33.62 -2.28 19.56
C VAL A 57 33.56 -0.87 19.00
N ALA A 58 34.27 0.10 19.60
CA ALA A 58 34.33 1.45 19.08
C ALA A 58 34.99 1.52 17.70
N LYS A 59 36.10 0.78 17.48
CA LYS A 59 36.78 0.69 16.17
C LYS A 59 35.89 0.03 15.12
N VAL A 60 35.26 -1.11 15.45
CA VAL A 60 34.34 -1.79 14.54
C VAL A 60 33.17 -0.85 14.16
N ALA A 61 32.55 -0.20 15.15
CA ALA A 61 31.49 0.77 14.87
C ALA A 61 31.97 1.94 13.99
N HIS A 62 33.20 2.40 14.20
CA HIS A 62 33.80 3.45 13.36
C HIS A 62 34.06 2.97 11.93
N LEU A 63 34.65 1.80 11.75
CA LEU A 63 34.96 1.21 10.44
C LEU A 63 33.66 0.97 9.65
N VAL A 64 32.65 0.41 10.28
CA VAL A 64 31.33 0.18 9.61
C VAL A 64 30.68 1.52 9.25
N LYS A 65 30.73 2.53 10.12
CA LYS A 65 30.25 3.89 9.79
C LYS A 65 30.99 4.49 8.61
N THR A 66 32.31 4.31 8.57
CA THR A 66 33.17 4.81 7.49
C THR A 66 32.85 4.09 6.19
N GLU A 67 32.71 2.76 6.21
CA GLU A 67 32.34 1.95 5.04
C GLU A 67 30.96 2.36 4.50
N ILE A 68 29.97 2.54 5.39
CA ILE A 68 28.65 3.02 4.98
C ILE A 68 28.73 4.44 4.40
N ARG A 69 29.55 5.32 4.99
CA ARG A 69 29.74 6.69 4.51
C ARG A 69 30.47 6.73 3.17
N ASN A 70 31.40 5.80 2.93
CA ASN A 70 32.17 5.70 1.70
C ASN A 70 31.41 4.97 0.57
N LYS A 71 30.26 4.32 0.87
CA LYS A 71 29.38 3.83 -0.19
C LYS A 71 28.94 5.02 -1.03
N ARG A 72 29.26 4.95 -2.31
CA ARG A 72 28.84 5.95 -3.28
C ARG A 72 27.32 6.10 -3.24
N GLN A 73 26.83 7.30 -2.96
CA GLN A 73 25.41 7.66 -2.93
C GLN A 73 25.02 8.64 -4.05
N ASP A 74 26.01 9.07 -4.82
CA ASP A 74 25.86 9.98 -5.97
C ASP A 74 26.10 9.22 -7.27
N PHE A 75 25.24 9.46 -8.24
CA PHE A 75 25.29 8.85 -9.57
C PHE A 75 24.95 9.90 -10.60
N THR A 76 25.65 9.89 -11.74
CA THR A 76 25.21 10.68 -12.89
C THR A 76 24.01 10.01 -13.55
N ALA A 77 23.21 10.78 -14.29
CA ALA A 77 22.04 10.23 -14.99
C ALA A 77 22.39 9.09 -15.95
N THR A 78 23.61 9.10 -16.52
CA THR A 78 24.11 8.05 -17.41
C THR A 78 24.50 6.75 -16.71
N GLU A 79 24.74 6.79 -15.40
CA GLU A 79 25.05 5.61 -14.57
C GLU A 79 23.79 4.96 -13.99
N ILE A 80 22.62 5.60 -14.15
CA ILE A 80 21.34 5.11 -13.66
C ILE A 80 20.60 4.48 -14.83
N GLU A 81 20.26 3.20 -14.70
CA GLU A 81 19.38 2.54 -15.66
C GLU A 81 17.95 3.06 -15.48
N ALA A 82 17.37 3.57 -16.57
CA ALA A 82 15.98 4.03 -16.54
C ALA A 82 15.04 2.83 -16.39
N LYS A 83 14.15 2.89 -15.39
CA LYS A 83 13.10 1.88 -15.21
C LYS A 83 11.76 2.49 -15.57
N GLU A 84 11.06 1.88 -16.52
CA GLU A 84 9.69 2.23 -16.82
C GLU A 84 8.75 1.85 -15.64
N CYS A 85 7.59 2.49 -15.61
CA CYS A 85 6.57 2.14 -14.62
C CYS A 85 6.06 0.72 -14.87
N SER A 86 6.30 -0.16 -13.91
CA SER A 86 5.82 -1.55 -13.91
C SER A 86 4.72 -1.75 -12.87
N TRP A 87 3.93 -2.81 -13.05
CA TRP A 87 2.77 -3.13 -12.23
C TRP A 87 2.84 -4.56 -11.73
N LEU A 88 2.57 -4.76 -10.45
CA LEU A 88 2.23 -6.09 -9.94
C LEU A 88 0.76 -6.42 -10.28
N LEU A 89 -0.11 -5.41 -10.26
CA LEU A 89 -1.51 -5.50 -10.68
C LEU A 89 -1.98 -4.14 -11.19
N GLU A 90 -2.10 -3.98 -12.51
CA GLU A 90 -2.64 -2.75 -13.10
C GLU A 90 -4.16 -2.65 -12.90
N PRO A 91 -4.67 -1.48 -12.51
CA PRO A 91 -3.99 -0.22 -12.20
C PRO A 91 -3.76 0.00 -10.71
N PHE A 92 -3.94 -1.02 -9.86
CA PHE A 92 -4.03 -0.89 -8.41
C PHE A 92 -2.70 -0.92 -7.68
N ILE A 93 -1.74 -1.75 -8.14
CA ILE A 93 -0.50 -2.00 -7.42
C ILE A 93 0.69 -1.77 -8.34
N GLN A 94 1.26 -0.56 -8.25
CA GLN A 94 2.48 -0.18 -8.95
C GLN A 94 3.69 -0.84 -8.27
N GLU A 95 4.54 -1.49 -9.05
CA GLU A 95 5.71 -2.22 -8.57
C GLU A 95 6.76 -1.28 -7.96
N ASP A 96 7.48 -1.75 -6.93
CA ASP A 96 8.53 -1.04 -6.21
C ASP A 96 8.10 0.31 -5.61
N GLN A 97 6.80 0.51 -5.40
CA GLN A 97 6.25 1.74 -4.87
C GLN A 97 5.38 1.49 -3.63
N ILE A 98 5.11 2.58 -2.91
CA ILE A 98 4.05 2.58 -1.91
C ILE A 98 2.74 2.93 -2.60
N ASN A 99 1.81 2.00 -2.56
CA ASN A 99 0.44 2.14 -3.00
C ASN A 99 -0.47 2.26 -1.77
N THR A 100 -1.52 3.04 -1.84
CA THR A 100 -2.47 3.19 -0.72
C THR A 100 -3.90 2.99 -1.20
N VAL A 101 -4.65 2.17 -0.47
CA VAL A 101 -6.10 2.09 -0.58
C VAL A 101 -6.71 2.65 0.70
N PHE A 102 -7.71 3.53 0.59
CA PHE A 102 -8.36 4.11 1.75
C PHE A 102 -9.89 4.18 1.57
N GLY A 103 -10.62 4.25 2.67
CA GLY A 103 -12.08 4.33 2.67
C GLY A 103 -12.65 4.19 4.07
N MET A 104 -13.96 4.32 4.19
CA MET A 104 -14.67 4.17 5.46
C MET A 104 -14.52 2.76 6.04
N GLY A 105 -14.79 2.60 7.35
CA GLY A 105 -14.93 1.27 7.95
C GLY A 105 -15.91 0.41 7.16
N SER A 106 -15.67 -0.88 7.08
CA SER A 106 -16.53 -1.86 6.37
C SER A 106 -16.71 -1.61 4.86
N SER A 107 -15.85 -0.81 4.22
CA SER A 107 -15.93 -0.53 2.78
C SER A 107 -15.30 -1.62 1.88
N GLY A 108 -14.96 -2.79 2.43
CA GLY A 108 -14.39 -3.89 1.64
C GLY A 108 -12.89 -3.79 1.35
N LYS A 109 -12.16 -2.82 1.93
CA LYS A 109 -10.71 -2.59 1.68
C LYS A 109 -9.86 -3.85 1.85
N THR A 110 -9.96 -4.50 3.00
CA THR A 110 -9.21 -5.72 3.32
C THR A 110 -9.52 -6.84 2.32
N LEU A 111 -10.81 -7.06 2.00
CA LEU A 111 -11.22 -8.10 1.07
C LEU A 111 -10.72 -7.82 -0.36
N LEU A 112 -10.85 -6.58 -0.83
CA LEU A 112 -10.30 -6.19 -2.14
C LEU A 112 -8.77 -6.28 -2.16
N SER A 113 -8.10 -5.93 -1.07
CA SER A 113 -6.63 -6.05 -0.99
C SER A 113 -6.18 -7.52 -1.02
N LEU A 114 -6.89 -8.43 -0.35
CA LEU A 114 -6.65 -9.87 -0.43
C LEU A 114 -6.95 -10.42 -1.83
N TYR A 115 -8.03 -9.97 -2.45
CA TYR A 115 -8.39 -10.31 -3.83
C TYR A 115 -7.32 -9.86 -4.82
N PHE A 116 -6.81 -8.63 -4.71
CA PHE A 116 -5.71 -8.14 -5.53
C PHE A 116 -4.42 -8.91 -5.28
N ALA A 117 -4.12 -9.23 -4.01
CA ALA A 117 -2.97 -10.04 -3.64
C ALA A 117 -3.02 -11.44 -4.27
N LYS A 118 -4.22 -12.03 -4.38
CA LYS A 118 -4.44 -13.32 -5.06
C LYS A 118 -4.00 -13.25 -6.53
N PHE A 119 -4.38 -12.20 -7.26
CA PHE A 119 -3.95 -12.01 -8.65
C PHE A 119 -2.44 -11.80 -8.76
N VAL A 120 -1.84 -11.02 -7.85
CA VAL A 120 -0.39 -10.83 -7.81
C VAL A 120 0.32 -12.17 -7.57
N ALA A 121 -0.14 -12.96 -6.59
CA ALA A 121 0.45 -14.25 -6.28
C ALA A 121 0.37 -15.22 -7.47
N GLN A 122 -0.75 -15.21 -8.19
CA GLN A 122 -0.98 -16.10 -9.34
C GLN A 122 -0.19 -15.66 -10.58
N GLN A 123 -0.34 -14.39 -10.98
CA GLN A 123 0.24 -13.88 -12.24
C GLN A 123 1.75 -13.73 -12.17
N GLN A 124 2.28 -13.34 -11.02
CA GLN A 124 3.70 -13.07 -10.81
C GLN A 124 4.44 -14.22 -10.10
N ASN A 125 3.74 -15.32 -9.76
CA ASN A 125 4.26 -16.40 -8.92
C ASN A 125 4.90 -15.86 -7.63
N ALA A 126 4.30 -14.81 -7.04
CA ALA A 126 4.87 -13.98 -5.98
C ALA A 126 4.44 -14.43 -4.59
N SER A 127 5.33 -14.26 -3.59
CA SER A 127 4.98 -14.40 -2.18
C SER A 127 4.53 -13.05 -1.63
N ILE A 128 3.48 -13.08 -0.82
CA ILE A 128 2.79 -11.93 -0.23
C ILE A 128 2.97 -11.95 1.27
N LEU A 129 3.37 -10.85 1.87
CA LEU A 129 3.43 -10.68 3.33
C LEU A 129 2.27 -9.79 3.78
N PHE A 130 1.41 -10.31 4.65
CA PHE A 130 0.33 -9.55 5.27
C PHE A 130 0.69 -9.24 6.72
N ILE A 131 0.78 -7.96 7.06
CA ILE A 131 1.06 -7.46 8.41
C ILE A 131 -0.24 -6.90 8.95
N ASP A 132 -0.79 -7.55 9.96
CA ASP A 132 -2.12 -7.28 10.48
C ASP A 132 -2.07 -6.59 11.83
N TYR A 133 -2.84 -5.52 11.96
CA TYR A 133 -3.05 -4.75 13.19
C TYR A 133 -4.53 -4.70 13.61
N GLU A 134 -5.45 -5.21 12.78
CA GLU A 134 -6.89 -5.11 13.04
C GLU A 134 -7.54 -6.45 13.36
N ASP A 135 -7.02 -7.55 12.81
CA ASP A 135 -7.66 -8.85 12.90
C ASP A 135 -6.73 -9.90 13.50
N THR A 136 -7.20 -11.13 13.60
CA THR A 136 -6.46 -12.29 14.09
C THR A 136 -6.06 -13.20 12.93
N ALA A 137 -4.96 -13.93 13.08
CA ALA A 137 -4.49 -14.88 12.09
C ALA A 137 -5.56 -15.89 11.63
N PRO A 138 -6.39 -16.50 12.53
CA PRO A 138 -7.47 -17.39 12.11
C PRO A 138 -8.55 -16.69 11.27
N SER A 139 -8.96 -15.47 11.65
CA SER A 139 -9.96 -14.69 10.91
C SER A 139 -9.43 -14.29 9.53
N TRP A 140 -8.20 -13.78 9.45
CA TRP A 140 -7.53 -13.48 8.19
C TRP A 140 -7.45 -14.71 7.27
N LYS A 141 -7.01 -15.86 7.81
CA LYS A 141 -6.93 -17.11 7.05
C LYS A 141 -8.30 -17.52 6.51
N GLY A 142 -9.35 -17.45 7.35
CA GLY A 142 -10.71 -17.77 6.92
C GLY A 142 -11.22 -16.88 5.78
N LYS A 143 -10.89 -15.59 5.77
CA LYS A 143 -11.21 -14.68 4.65
C LYS A 143 -10.44 -15.08 3.39
N LEU A 144 -9.14 -15.33 3.51
CA LEU A 144 -8.29 -15.73 2.40
C LEU A 144 -8.76 -17.04 1.76
N GLU A 145 -9.08 -18.05 2.56
CA GLU A 145 -9.61 -19.33 2.09
C GLU A 145 -10.93 -19.16 1.34
N LYS A 146 -11.86 -18.36 1.89
CA LYS A 146 -13.15 -18.09 1.22
C LYS A 146 -13.00 -17.37 -0.12
N ILE A 147 -12.07 -16.41 -0.22
CA ILE A 147 -11.75 -15.72 -1.48
C ILE A 147 -11.06 -16.69 -2.46
N ALA A 148 -10.20 -17.58 -1.98
CA ALA A 148 -9.46 -18.52 -2.82
C ALA A 148 -10.36 -19.62 -3.43
N MET A 149 -11.47 -19.98 -2.78
CA MET A 149 -12.40 -21.01 -3.26
C MET A 149 -13.24 -20.59 -4.45
N TYR A 150 -13.29 -19.28 -4.74
CA TYR A 150 -14.09 -18.77 -5.86
C TYR A 150 -13.34 -18.85 -7.19
N GLU A 151 -14.02 -19.33 -8.25
CA GLU A 151 -13.58 -19.37 -9.66
C GLU A 151 -12.41 -20.29 -10.04
N GLY A 152 -12.17 -21.38 -9.31
CA GLY A 152 -11.17 -22.37 -9.77
C GLY A 152 -9.74 -21.80 -9.90
N MET A 153 -9.48 -20.64 -9.32
CA MET A 153 -8.14 -20.09 -9.22
C MET A 153 -7.36 -20.82 -8.13
N GLU A 154 -6.62 -21.83 -8.49
CA GLU A 154 -5.67 -22.50 -7.60
C GLU A 154 -4.51 -21.58 -7.30
N VAL A 155 -4.63 -20.80 -6.23
CA VAL A 155 -3.50 -20.08 -5.66
C VAL A 155 -3.03 -20.86 -4.44
N SER A 156 -1.75 -21.27 -4.44
CA SER A 156 -1.17 -21.91 -3.25
C SER A 156 -1.21 -20.95 -2.07
N LEU A 157 -1.88 -21.35 -0.99
CA LEU A 157 -1.93 -20.57 0.26
C LEU A 157 -0.55 -20.40 0.90
N ASP A 158 0.43 -21.25 0.56
CA ASP A 158 1.82 -21.13 1.02
C ASP A 158 2.53 -19.85 0.57
N ARG A 159 1.96 -19.17 -0.44
CA ARG A 159 2.46 -17.88 -0.90
C ARG A 159 2.00 -16.71 -0.03
N PHE A 160 1.03 -16.92 0.84
CA PHE A 160 0.51 -15.90 1.73
C PHE A 160 1.08 -16.10 3.13
N ILE A 161 1.94 -15.19 3.52
CA ILE A 161 2.63 -15.19 4.80
C ILE A 161 1.93 -14.18 5.72
N TYR A 162 1.47 -14.62 6.86
CA TYR A 162 0.93 -13.77 7.92
C TYR A 162 2.05 -13.36 8.88
N PHE A 163 2.10 -12.09 9.21
CA PHE A 163 2.98 -11.55 10.25
C PHE A 163 2.13 -10.98 11.38
N ASP A 164 2.18 -11.61 12.52
CA ASP A 164 1.53 -11.11 13.73
C ASP A 164 2.30 -9.90 14.23
N SER A 165 1.64 -8.76 14.26
CA SER A 165 2.25 -7.50 14.67
C SER A 165 2.46 -7.40 16.18
N GLU A 166 1.80 -8.25 16.99
CA GLU A 166 1.77 -8.13 18.43
C GLU A 166 1.44 -6.70 18.92
N GLN A 167 0.77 -5.91 18.07
CA GLN A 167 0.47 -4.49 18.29
C GLN A 167 1.72 -3.61 18.51
N ILE A 168 2.92 -4.11 18.21
CA ILE A 168 4.16 -3.32 18.28
C ILE A 168 4.25 -2.43 17.04
N PRO A 169 4.60 -1.13 17.15
CA PRO A 169 4.75 -0.25 16.00
C PRO A 169 5.63 -0.87 14.91
N LEU A 170 5.19 -0.81 13.64
CA LEU A 170 5.87 -1.47 12.54
C LEU A 170 7.33 -1.01 12.39
N ALA A 171 7.59 0.28 12.60
CA ALA A 171 8.94 0.83 12.52
C ALA A 171 9.91 0.20 13.53
N ASP A 172 9.41 -0.30 14.67
CA ASP A 172 10.22 -0.95 15.70
C ASP A 172 10.51 -2.43 15.38
N GLN A 173 9.75 -3.01 14.45
CA GLN A 173 9.89 -4.38 13.99
C GLN A 173 10.49 -4.49 12.58
N ILE A 174 10.89 -3.37 11.97
CA ILE A 174 11.28 -3.33 10.57
C ILE A 174 12.39 -4.31 10.20
N ASP A 175 13.28 -4.62 11.13
CA ASP A 175 14.37 -5.57 10.89
C ASP A 175 13.87 -7.02 10.86
N LYS A 176 12.94 -7.39 11.75
CA LYS A 176 12.28 -8.71 11.70
C LYS A 176 11.52 -8.87 10.37
N ILE A 177 10.79 -7.83 9.97
CA ILE A 177 10.04 -7.81 8.71
C ILE A 177 11.00 -7.94 7.52
N ARG A 178 12.13 -7.23 7.53
CA ARG A 178 13.15 -7.31 6.46
C ARG A 178 13.72 -8.72 6.33
N GLU A 179 13.95 -9.42 7.43
CA GLU A 179 14.39 -10.83 7.41
C GLU A 179 13.35 -11.74 6.77
N VAL A 180 12.06 -11.56 7.12
CA VAL A 180 10.97 -12.31 6.48
C VAL A 180 10.91 -12.01 4.99
N VAL A 181 10.97 -10.73 4.60
CA VAL A 181 10.96 -10.28 3.19
C VAL A 181 12.07 -10.98 2.40
N LYS A 182 13.29 -11.00 2.92
CA LYS A 182 14.42 -11.67 2.26
C LYS A 182 14.26 -13.19 2.22
N ARG A 183 13.98 -13.82 3.36
CA ARG A 183 13.89 -15.28 3.49
C ARG A 183 12.77 -15.89 2.66
N ARG A 184 11.63 -15.19 2.53
CA ARG A 184 10.45 -15.65 1.81
C ARG A 184 10.33 -15.06 0.41
N GLU A 185 11.30 -14.27 -0.04
CA GLU A 185 11.31 -13.63 -1.36
C GLU A 185 10.02 -12.85 -1.64
N ILE A 186 9.59 -12.06 -0.64
CA ILE A 186 8.34 -11.30 -0.70
C ILE A 186 8.40 -10.26 -1.82
N LYS A 187 7.35 -10.21 -2.65
CA LYS A 187 7.17 -9.19 -3.70
C LYS A 187 6.19 -8.09 -3.30
N LEU A 188 5.23 -8.42 -2.45
CA LEU A 188 4.22 -7.47 -1.98
C LEU A 188 4.07 -7.57 -0.47
N VAL A 189 4.16 -6.45 0.22
CA VAL A 189 3.82 -6.31 1.64
C VAL A 189 2.51 -5.53 1.75
N ILE A 190 1.53 -6.09 2.45
CA ILE A 190 0.25 -5.44 2.75
C ILE A 190 0.24 -5.10 4.23
N VAL A 191 -0.16 -3.88 4.59
CA VAL A 191 -0.27 -3.43 5.98
C VAL A 191 -1.72 -3.02 6.25
N ASP A 192 -2.38 -3.71 7.16
CA ASP A 192 -3.78 -3.45 7.56
C ASP A 192 -3.88 -3.26 9.09
N SER A 193 -4.09 -2.10 9.59
CA SER A 193 -4.16 -0.83 8.88
C SER A 193 -2.94 0.05 9.19
N ALA A 194 -2.66 0.95 8.25
CA ALA A 194 -1.53 1.86 8.35
C ALA A 194 -1.60 2.78 9.60
N SER A 195 -2.80 3.16 10.02
CA SER A 195 -3.00 4.00 11.21
C SER A 195 -2.59 3.30 12.51
N LEU A 196 -2.95 2.03 12.67
CA LEU A 196 -2.57 1.24 13.84
C LEU A 196 -1.09 0.85 13.82
N ALA A 197 -0.54 0.64 12.63
CA ALA A 197 0.87 0.31 12.44
C ALA A 197 1.84 1.43 12.89
N THR A 198 1.38 2.67 13.08
CA THR A 198 2.21 3.75 13.64
C THR A 198 2.51 3.55 15.12
N GLY A 199 1.58 2.92 15.87
CA GLY A 199 1.64 2.76 17.32
C GLY A 199 1.36 4.04 18.12
N ASP A 200 1.01 5.14 17.44
CA ASP A 200 0.70 6.44 18.02
C ASP A 200 -0.69 6.93 17.62
N SER A 201 -1.07 8.12 18.10
CA SER A 201 -2.34 8.71 17.69
C SER A 201 -2.39 8.86 16.16
N THR A 202 -3.55 8.58 15.58
CA THR A 202 -3.75 8.58 14.12
C THR A 202 -3.47 9.93 13.44
N SER A 203 -3.34 11.02 14.20
CA SER A 203 -3.06 12.38 13.72
C SER A 203 -1.58 12.77 13.80
N ASP A 204 -0.69 11.94 14.35
CA ASP A 204 0.73 12.27 14.45
C ASP A 204 1.44 12.09 13.10
N GLU A 205 1.80 13.23 12.49
CA GLU A 205 2.56 13.24 11.23
C GLU A 205 3.95 12.62 11.38
N LYS A 206 4.61 12.77 12.53
CA LYS A 206 5.95 12.22 12.77
C LYS A 206 5.91 10.70 12.80
N ALA A 207 4.90 10.12 13.47
CA ALA A 207 4.70 8.68 13.52
C ALA A 207 4.42 8.12 12.11
N THR A 208 3.59 8.81 11.32
CA THR A 208 3.33 8.43 9.92
C THR A 208 4.60 8.49 9.06
N VAL A 209 5.38 9.56 9.17
CA VAL A 209 6.65 9.69 8.44
C VAL A 209 7.63 8.59 8.85
N ARG A 210 7.70 8.25 10.14
CA ARG A 210 8.53 7.16 10.66
C ARG A 210 8.13 5.81 10.06
N LEU A 211 6.83 5.48 10.06
CA LEU A 211 6.29 4.27 9.43
C LEU A 211 6.68 4.18 7.96
N ILE A 212 6.37 5.22 7.17
CA ILE A 212 6.64 5.24 5.74
C ILE A 212 8.14 5.15 5.44
N SER A 213 8.97 5.84 6.22
CA SER A 213 10.43 5.78 6.07
C SER A 213 10.96 4.39 6.37
N ALA A 214 10.43 3.72 7.39
CA ALA A 214 10.77 2.33 7.70
C ALA A 214 10.38 1.39 6.52
N LEU A 215 9.15 1.49 6.04
CA LEU A 215 8.66 0.68 4.91
C LEU A 215 9.51 0.86 3.64
N LYS A 216 9.92 2.08 3.30
CA LYS A 216 10.80 2.35 2.15
C LYS A 216 12.14 1.60 2.23
N THR A 217 12.62 1.28 3.44
CA THR A 217 13.86 0.52 3.61
C THR A 217 13.75 -0.94 3.20
N LEU A 218 12.55 -1.47 3.08
CA LEU A 218 12.31 -2.86 2.65
C LEU A 218 12.61 -3.06 1.16
N ARG A 219 12.51 -2.00 0.34
CA ARG A 219 12.74 -2.02 -1.12
C ARG A 219 11.91 -3.08 -1.85
N VAL A 220 10.65 -3.19 -1.48
CA VAL A 220 9.65 -4.04 -2.11
C VAL A 220 8.37 -3.24 -2.32
N THR A 221 7.45 -3.75 -3.11
CA THR A 221 6.15 -3.14 -3.30
C THR A 221 5.34 -3.18 -2.01
N ILE A 222 4.72 -2.06 -1.65
CA ILE A 222 3.89 -1.90 -0.45
C ILE A 222 2.46 -1.53 -0.84
N LEU A 223 1.49 -2.18 -0.21
CA LEU A 223 0.09 -1.77 -0.23
C LEU A 223 -0.34 -1.40 1.19
N LEU A 224 -0.62 -0.12 1.43
CA LEU A 224 -1.13 0.38 2.69
C LEU A 224 -2.66 0.42 2.66
N ILE A 225 -3.30 -0.14 3.67
CA ILE A 225 -4.74 0.01 3.89
C ILE A 225 -4.94 1.07 4.96
N ALA A 226 -5.68 2.13 4.63
CA ALA A 226 -5.94 3.24 5.53
C ALA A 226 -7.43 3.52 5.67
N HIS A 227 -7.83 4.06 6.83
CA HIS A 227 -9.20 4.54 7.03
C HIS A 227 -9.39 5.95 6.46
N GLN A 228 -10.63 6.32 6.20
CA GLN A 228 -11.02 7.64 5.76
C GLN A 228 -11.54 8.47 6.94
N ARG A 229 -11.26 9.79 6.95
CA ARG A 229 -11.84 10.71 7.95
C ARG A 229 -13.36 10.81 7.81
N LYS A 230 -14.08 10.74 8.94
CA LYS A 230 -15.56 10.80 8.94
C LYS A 230 -16.12 12.12 8.42
N ASN A 231 -15.36 13.23 8.50
CA ASN A 231 -15.86 14.59 8.23
C ASN A 231 -15.29 15.24 6.95
N ASP A 232 -14.47 14.56 6.16
CA ASP A 232 -13.72 15.19 5.05
C ASP A 232 -14.31 14.95 3.65
N GLY A 233 -15.58 14.56 3.57
CA GLY A 233 -16.26 14.45 2.28
C GLY A 233 -15.49 13.69 1.20
N ASP A 234 -14.90 12.55 1.54
CA ASP A 234 -14.24 11.63 0.61
C ASP A 234 -12.82 11.98 0.13
N LYS A 235 -12.15 12.94 0.74
CA LYS A 235 -10.95 13.50 0.09
C LYS A 235 -9.62 12.95 0.59
N THR A 236 -9.52 12.51 1.86
CA THR A 236 -8.21 12.14 2.43
C THR A 236 -8.25 10.93 3.36
N PRO A 237 -7.16 10.14 3.47
CA PRO A 237 -7.01 9.10 4.49
C PRO A 237 -7.03 9.70 5.91
N ILE A 238 -7.51 8.93 6.91
CA ILE A 238 -7.34 9.28 8.33
C ILE A 238 -5.86 9.26 8.69
N GLY A 239 -5.49 10.23 9.53
CA GLY A 239 -4.23 10.27 10.22
C GLY A 239 -3.33 11.33 9.67
N SER A 240 -2.86 11.21 8.49
CA SER A 240 -1.95 12.20 7.94
C SER A 240 -2.09 12.30 6.44
N ILE A 241 -2.07 13.52 5.93
CA ILE A 241 -1.89 13.81 4.51
C ILE A 241 -0.60 13.13 3.96
N GLN A 242 0.29 12.70 4.87
CA GLN A 242 1.52 12.03 4.50
C GLN A 242 1.29 10.66 3.84
N TYR A 243 0.19 9.95 4.15
CA TYR A 243 -0.14 8.72 3.41
C TYR A 243 -0.37 9.00 1.93
N GLU A 244 -1.10 10.07 1.62
CA GLU A 244 -1.31 10.51 0.25
C GLU A 244 -0.02 11.06 -0.37
N ASN A 245 0.68 11.97 0.34
CA ASN A 245 1.89 12.62 -0.18
C ASN A 245 3.01 11.64 -0.50
N GLN A 246 3.20 10.62 0.32
CA GLN A 246 4.31 9.67 0.20
C GLN A 246 4.00 8.46 -0.70
N SER A 247 2.71 8.18 -0.95
CA SER A 247 2.29 7.14 -1.90
C SER A 247 2.35 7.64 -3.34
N ARG A 248 2.66 6.74 -4.25
CA ARG A 248 2.74 7.05 -5.69
C ARG A 248 1.45 6.75 -6.43
N ASN A 249 0.64 5.87 -5.88
CA ASN A 249 -0.62 5.40 -6.43
C ASN A 249 -1.63 5.32 -5.29
N VAL A 250 -2.76 6.03 -5.37
CA VAL A 250 -3.73 6.12 -4.27
C VAL A 250 -5.15 5.91 -4.79
N TRP A 251 -5.88 5.03 -4.11
CA TRP A 251 -7.25 4.68 -4.45
C TRP A 251 -8.19 4.88 -3.26
N ASN A 252 -9.29 5.58 -3.47
CA ASN A 252 -10.40 5.66 -2.53
C ASN A 252 -11.40 4.55 -2.82
N ILE A 253 -11.77 3.77 -1.80
CA ILE A 253 -12.78 2.71 -1.90
C ILE A 253 -14.03 3.17 -1.16
N LYS A 254 -15.12 3.25 -1.91
CA LYS A 254 -16.47 3.45 -1.40
C LYS A 254 -17.29 2.20 -1.59
N SER A 255 -18.24 1.99 -0.68
CA SER A 255 -19.17 0.87 -0.79
C SER A 255 -20.60 1.32 -0.54
N ALA A 256 -21.51 0.59 -1.15
CA ALA A 256 -22.94 0.66 -0.90
C ALA A 256 -23.50 -0.77 -0.77
N PRO A 257 -24.35 -1.07 0.22
CA PRO A 257 -25.05 -2.34 0.26
C PRO A 257 -25.99 -2.44 -0.97
N ASP A 258 -26.30 -3.66 -1.40
CA ASP A 258 -27.33 -3.87 -2.40
C ASP A 258 -28.70 -3.56 -1.81
N ASP A 259 -29.59 -2.99 -2.62
CA ASP A 259 -30.92 -2.55 -2.18
C ASP A 259 -31.85 -3.72 -1.82
N THR A 260 -31.56 -4.92 -2.32
CA THR A 260 -32.42 -6.10 -2.20
C THR A 260 -31.77 -7.27 -1.48
N ASP A 261 -30.44 -7.36 -1.49
CA ASP A 261 -29.69 -8.47 -0.91
C ASP A 261 -28.58 -7.98 0.02
N GLN A 262 -28.79 -8.15 1.34
CA GLN A 262 -27.84 -7.73 2.37
C GLN A 262 -26.49 -8.51 2.34
N THR A 263 -26.40 -9.59 1.60
CA THR A 263 -25.16 -10.36 1.43
C THR A 263 -24.25 -9.76 0.35
N ILE A 264 -24.72 -8.73 -0.37
CA ILE A 264 -24.01 -8.11 -1.47
C ILE A 264 -23.54 -6.70 -1.07
N LEU A 265 -22.28 -6.44 -1.36
CA LEU A 265 -21.65 -5.13 -1.20
C LEU A 265 -21.08 -4.66 -2.54
N HIS A 266 -21.57 -3.52 -3.04
CA HIS A 266 -21.03 -2.88 -4.22
C HIS A 266 -19.90 -1.96 -3.82
N CYS A 267 -18.80 -1.97 -4.56
CA CYS A 267 -17.62 -1.15 -4.29
C CYS A 267 -17.23 -0.32 -5.52
N ALA A 268 -16.83 0.93 -5.30
CA ALA A 268 -16.22 1.78 -6.30
C ALA A 268 -14.81 2.19 -5.87
N CYS A 269 -13.82 1.84 -6.66
CA CYS A 269 -12.44 2.23 -6.48
C CYS A 269 -12.17 3.47 -7.35
N THR A 270 -12.01 4.62 -6.73
CA THR A 270 -11.71 5.89 -7.40
C THR A 270 -10.23 6.19 -7.29
N HIS A 271 -9.56 6.39 -8.43
CA HIS A 271 -8.14 6.73 -8.47
C HIS A 271 -7.95 8.21 -8.12
N THR A 272 -7.36 8.50 -6.96
CA THR A 272 -7.24 9.87 -6.43
C THR A 272 -5.87 10.48 -6.67
N LYS A 273 -4.83 9.66 -6.83
CA LYS A 273 -3.47 10.11 -7.10
C LYS A 273 -2.69 9.11 -7.95
N ALA A 274 -1.96 9.63 -8.93
CA ALA A 274 -0.99 8.91 -9.74
C ALA A 274 0.22 9.81 -10.01
N ASN A 275 1.43 9.37 -9.65
CA ASN A 275 2.64 10.17 -9.87
C ASN A 275 3.43 9.72 -11.11
N ASN A 276 3.43 8.42 -11.40
CA ASN A 276 4.27 7.83 -12.46
C ASN A 276 3.43 7.39 -13.67
N THR A 277 2.12 7.67 -13.65
CA THR A 277 1.18 7.30 -14.70
C THR A 277 0.03 8.33 -14.77
N PHE A 278 -0.89 8.16 -15.69
CA PHE A 278 -2.07 9.03 -15.77
C PHE A 278 -3.13 8.65 -14.71
N LEU A 279 -3.83 9.66 -14.23
CA LEU A 279 -4.95 9.48 -13.32
C LEU A 279 -6.15 8.87 -14.07
N ARG A 280 -6.61 7.71 -13.61
CA ARG A 280 -7.83 7.11 -14.16
C ARG A 280 -9.06 7.89 -13.69
N ARG A 281 -9.85 8.37 -14.64
CA ARG A 281 -10.98 9.28 -14.34
C ARG A 281 -12.26 8.56 -13.94
N GLU A 282 -12.46 7.34 -14.43
CA GLU A 282 -13.65 6.55 -14.12
C GLU A 282 -13.34 5.57 -13.00
N PRO A 283 -14.25 5.42 -12.03
CA PRO A 283 -14.12 4.43 -10.98
C PRO A 283 -14.13 3.01 -11.55
N VAL A 284 -13.39 2.12 -10.89
CA VAL A 284 -13.47 0.68 -11.13
C VAL A 284 -14.42 0.08 -10.11
N GLY A 285 -15.43 -0.65 -10.57
CA GLY A 285 -16.44 -1.26 -9.73
C GLY A 285 -16.15 -2.72 -9.41
N TYR A 286 -16.52 -3.13 -8.19
CA TYR A 286 -16.51 -4.51 -7.74
C TYR A 286 -17.78 -4.84 -6.97
N ARG A 287 -18.29 -6.04 -7.17
CA ARG A 287 -19.37 -6.65 -6.38
C ARG A 287 -18.75 -7.72 -5.49
N ILE A 288 -18.99 -7.60 -4.19
CA ILE A 288 -18.58 -8.57 -3.16
C ILE A 288 -19.84 -9.25 -2.65
N GLU A 289 -19.92 -10.57 -2.81
CA GLU A 289 -21.04 -11.38 -2.35
C GLU A 289 -20.57 -12.35 -1.29
N TYR A 290 -21.21 -12.32 -0.13
CA TYR A 290 -20.92 -13.20 0.98
C TYR A 290 -21.85 -14.41 0.93
N THR A 291 -21.28 -15.60 0.80
CA THR A 291 -21.99 -16.87 0.94
C THR A 291 -21.54 -17.60 2.19
N ALA A 292 -22.20 -18.69 2.54
CA ALA A 292 -21.79 -19.52 3.68
C ALA A 292 -20.34 -20.03 3.55
N THR A 293 -19.91 -20.36 2.34
CA THR A 293 -18.63 -21.03 2.06
C THR A 293 -17.62 -20.17 1.31
N ALA A 294 -18.05 -19.12 0.61
CA ALA A 294 -17.18 -18.31 -0.25
C ALA A 294 -17.45 -16.81 -0.10
N ILE A 295 -16.46 -16.00 -0.47
CA ILE A 295 -16.57 -14.56 -0.70
C ILE A 295 -16.28 -14.34 -2.19
N ASN A 296 -17.34 -14.10 -2.95
CA ASN A 296 -17.28 -13.92 -4.39
C ASN A 296 -16.98 -12.44 -4.70
N ILE A 297 -15.87 -12.16 -5.38
CA ILE A 297 -15.51 -10.80 -5.77
C ILE A 297 -15.42 -10.77 -7.30
N GLN A 298 -16.23 -9.92 -7.91
CA GLN A 298 -16.32 -9.79 -9.37
C GLN A 298 -16.22 -8.33 -9.78
N SER A 299 -15.62 -8.07 -10.92
CA SER A 299 -15.66 -6.75 -11.55
C SER A 299 -17.07 -6.43 -12.04
N GLU A 300 -17.54 -5.23 -11.77
CA GLU A 300 -18.84 -4.73 -12.24
C GLU A 300 -18.78 -3.28 -12.66
N SER A 301 -19.87 -2.77 -13.23
CA SER A 301 -20.01 -1.35 -13.49
C SER A 301 -20.33 -0.59 -12.22
N ALA A 302 -19.48 0.35 -11.81
CA ALA A 302 -19.75 1.22 -10.66
C ALA A 302 -20.92 2.22 -10.90
N LYS A 303 -21.47 2.31 -12.11
CA LYS A 303 -22.42 3.37 -12.48
C LYS A 303 -23.75 3.29 -11.72
N ALA A 304 -24.27 2.09 -11.47
CA ALA A 304 -25.57 1.92 -10.83
C ALA A 304 -25.61 2.53 -9.41
N TYR A 305 -24.56 2.30 -8.62
CA TYR A 305 -24.50 2.69 -7.21
C TYR A 305 -23.67 3.95 -6.95
N PHE A 306 -22.80 4.35 -7.88
CA PHE A 306 -21.82 5.43 -7.68
C PHE A 306 -21.78 6.41 -8.85
N HIS A 307 -22.91 6.66 -9.48
CA HIS A 307 -23.00 7.58 -10.63
C HIS A 307 -22.48 9.00 -10.29
N ASP A 308 -22.64 9.44 -9.05
CA ASP A 308 -22.13 10.72 -8.55
C ASP A 308 -20.59 10.85 -8.64
N LYS A 309 -19.86 9.74 -8.66
CA LYS A 309 -18.38 9.70 -8.74
C LYS A 309 -17.83 9.74 -10.15
N PHE A 310 -18.70 9.58 -11.15
CA PHE A 310 -18.26 9.66 -12.53
C PHE A 310 -18.04 11.10 -12.99
N PRO A 311 -17.07 11.33 -13.91
CA PRO A 311 -16.85 12.64 -14.50
C PRO A 311 -18.12 13.21 -15.15
N ILE A 312 -18.34 14.52 -15.04
CA ILE A 312 -19.51 15.20 -15.64
C ILE A 312 -19.67 14.83 -17.11
N LYS A 313 -18.59 14.70 -17.87
CA LYS A 313 -18.62 14.31 -19.28
C LYS A 313 -19.23 12.93 -19.50
N THR A 314 -18.90 11.97 -18.63
CA THR A 314 -19.48 10.61 -18.69
C THR A 314 -20.97 10.67 -18.36
N LYS A 315 -21.35 11.41 -17.33
CA LYS A 315 -22.78 11.62 -16.96
C LYS A 315 -23.58 12.27 -18.09
N ILE A 316 -23.03 13.30 -18.74
CA ILE A 316 -23.66 13.93 -19.93
C ILE A 316 -23.88 12.89 -21.03
N ALA A 317 -22.88 12.07 -21.32
CA ALA A 317 -23.01 11.03 -22.36
C ALA A 317 -24.09 10.03 -22.04
N ASP A 318 -24.20 9.59 -20.78
CA ASP A 318 -25.22 8.63 -20.34
C ASP A 318 -26.64 9.24 -20.42
N ILE A 319 -26.82 10.49 -19.98
CA ILE A 319 -28.12 11.21 -20.08
C ILE A 319 -28.51 11.37 -21.56
N LEU A 320 -27.60 11.81 -22.42
CA LEU A 320 -27.89 11.99 -23.84
C LEU A 320 -28.18 10.67 -24.56
N LYS A 321 -27.56 9.55 -24.19
CA LYS A 321 -27.92 8.22 -24.70
C LYS A 321 -29.31 7.79 -24.29
N ALA A 322 -29.75 8.15 -23.09
CA ALA A 322 -31.09 7.87 -22.59
C ALA A 322 -32.17 8.78 -23.20
N CYS A 323 -31.78 9.90 -23.82
CA CYS A 323 -32.68 10.90 -24.41
C CYS A 323 -32.43 11.07 -25.91
N PRO A 324 -32.95 10.16 -26.77
CA PRO A 324 -32.73 10.21 -28.22
C PRO A 324 -33.22 11.49 -28.91
N GLU A 325 -34.19 12.20 -28.32
CA GLU A 325 -34.73 13.48 -28.78
C GLU A 325 -33.77 14.68 -28.56
N GLY A 326 -32.64 14.41 -27.88
CA GLY A 326 -31.67 15.44 -27.55
C GLY A 326 -32.14 16.41 -26.48
N LEU A 327 -31.19 16.96 -25.73
CA LEU A 327 -31.45 17.92 -24.65
C LEU A 327 -30.67 19.23 -24.87
N ASP A 328 -31.25 20.35 -24.47
CA ASP A 328 -30.51 21.59 -24.34
C ASP A 328 -29.59 21.57 -23.11
N TYR A 329 -28.63 22.49 -23.04
CA TYR A 329 -27.64 22.49 -21.98
C TYR A 329 -28.23 22.81 -20.58
N LYS A 330 -29.33 23.57 -20.51
CA LYS A 330 -30.00 23.90 -19.23
C LYS A 330 -30.69 22.67 -18.66
N ARG A 331 -31.40 21.94 -19.53
CA ARG A 331 -32.03 20.69 -19.13
C ARG A 331 -30.99 19.65 -18.70
N LEU A 332 -29.86 19.58 -19.41
CA LEU A 332 -28.73 18.72 -19.01
C LEU A 332 -28.15 19.12 -17.65
N ALA A 333 -28.01 20.42 -17.38
CA ALA A 333 -27.54 20.91 -16.07
C ALA A 333 -28.53 20.50 -14.95
N PHE A 334 -29.81 20.65 -15.19
CA PHE A 334 -30.86 20.22 -14.27
C PHE A 334 -30.81 18.72 -13.98
N GLU A 335 -30.72 17.88 -15.03
CA GLU A 335 -30.61 16.42 -14.87
C GLU A 335 -29.31 16.00 -14.15
N LEU A 336 -28.27 16.81 -14.22
CA LEU A 336 -27.02 16.63 -13.47
C LEU A 336 -27.08 17.14 -12.02
N GLY A 337 -28.20 17.77 -11.61
CA GLY A 337 -28.34 18.38 -10.29
C GLY A 337 -27.45 19.61 -10.08
N LEU A 338 -27.08 20.30 -11.16
CA LEU A 338 -26.23 21.51 -11.13
C LEU A 338 -27.11 22.75 -11.03
N ASN A 339 -26.62 23.76 -10.30
CA ASN A 339 -27.28 25.05 -10.20
C ASN A 339 -26.95 25.97 -11.40
N GLU A 340 -27.66 27.10 -11.55
CA GLU A 340 -27.48 28.06 -12.65
C GLU A 340 -26.02 28.55 -12.78
N SER A 341 -25.30 28.74 -11.68
CA SER A 341 -23.90 29.17 -11.70
C SER A 341 -22.94 28.11 -12.28
N GLU A 342 -23.37 26.87 -12.32
CA GLU A 342 -22.59 25.72 -12.80
C GLU A 342 -22.95 25.29 -14.23
N GLU A 343 -23.99 25.84 -14.83
CA GLU A 343 -24.40 25.53 -16.21
C GLU A 343 -23.28 25.73 -17.24
N LYS A 344 -22.41 26.72 -17.00
CA LYS A 344 -21.24 26.98 -17.85
C LYS A 344 -20.28 25.78 -17.92
N LYS A 345 -20.22 24.97 -16.85
CA LYS A 345 -19.40 23.74 -16.83
C LYS A 345 -19.93 22.75 -17.85
N VAL A 346 -21.27 22.60 -17.95
CA VAL A 346 -21.91 21.71 -18.92
C VAL A 346 -21.59 22.14 -20.34
N GLN A 347 -21.71 23.44 -20.65
CA GLN A 347 -21.38 23.97 -21.99
C GLN A 347 -19.92 23.68 -22.38
N VAL A 348 -18.97 23.87 -21.46
CA VAL A 348 -17.55 23.56 -21.71
C VAL A 348 -17.37 22.07 -22.03
N HIS A 349 -17.97 21.19 -21.25
CA HIS A 349 -17.85 19.74 -21.49
C HIS A 349 -18.54 19.29 -22.79
N LEU A 350 -19.67 19.89 -23.14
CA LEU A 350 -20.35 19.65 -24.42
C LEU A 350 -19.50 20.09 -25.60
N SER A 351 -18.93 21.29 -25.54
CA SER A 351 -18.04 21.83 -26.60
C SER A 351 -16.78 20.96 -26.76
N GLN A 352 -16.15 20.59 -25.68
CA GLN A 352 -15.01 19.67 -25.70
C GLN A 352 -15.39 18.27 -26.24
N GLY A 353 -16.57 17.78 -25.87
CA GLY A 353 -17.10 16.50 -26.36
C GLY A 353 -17.40 16.53 -27.85
N LYS A 354 -17.92 17.66 -28.37
CA LYS A 354 -18.13 17.91 -29.81
C LYS A 354 -16.81 17.87 -30.57
N ALA A 355 -15.79 18.59 -30.09
CA ALA A 355 -14.45 18.58 -30.71
C ALA A 355 -13.81 17.18 -30.74
N GLN A 356 -14.24 16.27 -29.86
CA GLN A 356 -13.78 14.88 -29.79
C GLN A 356 -14.69 13.88 -30.52
N GLY A 357 -15.72 14.36 -31.23
CA GLY A 357 -16.66 13.50 -31.94
C GLY A 357 -17.58 12.66 -31.05
N LYS A 358 -17.75 13.04 -29.79
CA LYS A 358 -18.59 12.31 -28.82
C LYS A 358 -20.01 12.85 -28.72
N PHE A 359 -20.20 14.13 -29.06
CA PHE A 359 -21.47 14.83 -29.02
C PHE A 359 -21.67 15.62 -30.28
N ARG A 360 -22.94 15.77 -30.70
CA ARG A 360 -23.35 16.69 -31.77
C ARG A 360 -24.37 17.67 -31.26
N ASN A 361 -24.45 18.85 -31.89
CA ASN A 361 -25.45 19.86 -31.61
C ASN A 361 -26.26 20.14 -32.86
N GLU A 362 -27.57 20.08 -32.75
CA GLU A 362 -28.51 20.40 -33.79
C GLU A 362 -29.62 21.29 -33.20
N ASN A 363 -29.76 22.50 -33.73
CA ASN A 363 -30.77 23.47 -33.31
C ASN A 363 -30.79 23.75 -31.79
N GLY A 364 -29.63 23.81 -31.14
CA GLY A 364 -29.52 24.04 -29.69
C GLY A 364 -29.66 22.80 -28.81
N LYS A 365 -30.02 21.65 -29.38
CA LYS A 365 -30.06 20.37 -28.70
C LYS A 365 -28.81 19.57 -28.91
N TRP A 366 -28.39 18.86 -27.88
CA TRP A 366 -27.22 18.02 -27.86
C TRP A 366 -27.60 16.54 -27.87
N PHE A 367 -26.82 15.75 -28.59
CA PHE A 367 -27.00 14.32 -28.79
C PHE A 367 -25.68 13.59 -28.52
N ALA A 368 -25.77 12.36 -28.00
CA ALA A 368 -24.62 11.44 -28.00
C ALA A 368 -24.39 10.93 -29.43
N MET A 369 -23.12 10.68 -29.77
CA MET A 369 -22.74 10.09 -31.06
C MET A 369 -22.36 8.63 -30.86
#